data_a1f5ee17d7e2e64a2a158c990d9188e6
#
_entry.id   a1f5ee17d7e2e64a2a158c990d9188e6
#
_cell.length_a   1.000
_cell.length_b   1.000
_cell.length_c   1.000
_cell.angle_alpha   90.00
_cell.angle_beta   90.00
_cell.angle_gamma   90.00
#
_symmetry.space_group_name_H-M   'P 1'
#
loop_
_entity.id
_entity.type
_entity.pdbx_description
1 polymer ?
#
loop_
_entity_poly.entity_id
_entity_poly.type
_entity_poly.pdbx_seq_one_letter_code
_entity_poly.pdbx_strand_id
1 'polypeptide(L)'
;MTTSDLNNVFKGNVRIKRALISVTDKSNIEILAKNLIKFKIEILSTGGTAKFLKENSIPVTDITERTSFPEILDGRVKTLHPKIHGGILSRRNNPTHVSETAKHEIQEIDLVIINLYKFRETLNQTSDNLKIIENIDIGGPAMLRASAKNHEFVTVITDPEDYSELLKQLDDNCSTTYEFRRFLAGKAFKLTNEYDLAISNWFNKNENDTAKLPERITLELEKSLEMRYGENPHQKASFYKTTDSRIGVAKSIQLHGKELSYNNINDADAAFELICEFKKPAVAIIKHANPCGVAEHDDINEAWKNALQTDPVSAFGGIVAINRNLTADLARELKSLFLEVIIAPSVNQDALEIFKEKPNVRILSSTSIPKPSEDGLTIRSIAGGMLVQTRDNHVLDKNSLKIVTKKRPTEDEINNLLFAWKVAKHTKSNAIIYAKKLQTVGIGAGQMSRIDSTKIAIEKAKQSALIANLEDSMIKNSVVASDAFFPFADGLIAAAEAGVTAVIQPGGSIRDKEVIEAANDRNIAMVFTSIRHFKH
;
A
#
# COMPACT_ATOMS: atom_id res chain seq x y z
N MET A 1 38.12 15.32 15.03
CA MET A 1 38.07 14.16 15.94
C MET A 1 39.14 13.21 15.50
N THR A 2 40.12 12.94 16.34
CA THR A 2 41.19 11.99 16.02
C THR A 2 40.67 10.55 16.17
N THR A 3 41.23 9.58 15.46
CA THR A 3 40.84 8.15 15.53
C THR A 3 40.95 7.54 16.93
N SER A 4 41.65 8.17 17.87
CA SER A 4 41.75 7.76 19.28
C SER A 4 40.50 8.06 20.12
N ASP A 5 39.67 9.04 19.73
CA ASP A 5 38.46 9.41 20.46
C ASP A 5 37.24 8.48 20.19
N LEU A 6 37.29 7.70 19.09
CA LEU A 6 36.24 6.77 18.72
C LEU A 6 36.24 5.47 19.57
N ASN A 7 37.35 5.16 20.25
CA ASN A 7 37.49 3.92 21.03
C ASN A 7 37.00 4.01 22.48
N ASN A 8 36.49 5.18 22.94
CA ASN A 8 36.07 5.38 24.32
C ASN A 8 34.56 5.65 24.45
N VAL A 9 33.73 4.79 23.81
CA VAL A 9 32.27 4.80 24.03
C VAL A 9 31.98 4.29 25.44
N PHE A 10 31.30 5.09 26.29
CA PHE A 10 30.87 4.66 27.61
C PHE A 10 29.72 3.65 27.48
N LYS A 11 29.96 2.39 27.83
CA LYS A 11 28.98 1.28 27.76
C LYS A 11 28.42 0.88 29.12
N GLY A 12 28.69 1.66 30.17
CA GLY A 12 28.20 1.37 31.51
C GLY A 12 26.72 1.70 31.72
N ASN A 13 26.16 1.23 32.81
CA ASN A 13 24.83 1.64 33.25
C ASN A 13 24.82 3.13 33.65
N VAL A 14 23.74 3.83 33.33
CA VAL A 14 23.52 5.21 33.70
C VAL A 14 22.39 5.29 34.72
N ARG A 15 22.73 5.83 35.89
CA ARG A 15 21.73 6.09 36.92
C ARG A 15 20.88 7.30 36.55
N ILE A 16 19.56 7.14 36.63
CA ILE A 16 18.60 8.20 36.34
C ILE A 16 18.31 8.99 37.62
N LYS A 17 18.59 10.30 37.59
CA LYS A 17 18.30 11.25 38.69
C LYS A 17 17.24 12.26 38.28
N ARG A 18 17.19 12.61 36.98
CA ARG A 18 16.31 13.65 36.44
C ARG A 18 15.72 13.26 35.12
N ALA A 19 14.41 13.38 35.02
CA ALA A 19 13.62 13.12 33.81
C ALA A 19 13.02 14.42 33.28
N LEU A 20 13.09 14.63 31.96
CA LEU A 20 12.36 15.66 31.24
C LEU A 20 11.19 15.00 30.52
N ILE A 21 9.96 15.42 30.82
CA ILE A 21 8.73 14.84 30.24
C ILE A 21 7.96 15.92 29.47
N SER A 22 7.77 15.72 28.17
CA SER A 22 6.95 16.59 27.32
C SER A 22 6.22 15.73 26.28
N VAL A 23 4.96 15.39 26.56
CA VAL A 23 4.19 14.44 25.74
C VAL A 23 2.86 15.02 25.30
N THR A 24 2.51 14.78 24.05
CA THR A 24 1.18 15.06 23.48
C THR A 24 0.22 13.92 23.82
N ASP A 25 0.63 12.67 23.54
CA ASP A 25 -0.06 11.47 24.00
C ASP A 25 0.26 11.23 25.48
N LYS A 26 -0.75 11.30 26.33
CA LYS A 26 -0.65 11.14 27.78
C LYS A 26 -0.96 9.73 28.27
N SER A 27 -1.04 8.75 27.36
CA SER A 27 -1.31 7.36 27.70
C SER A 27 -0.26 6.84 28.69
N ASN A 28 -0.71 6.31 29.82
CA ASN A 28 0.09 5.71 30.89
C ASN A 28 1.15 6.63 31.54
N ILE A 29 1.20 7.94 31.18
CA ILE A 29 2.24 8.87 31.70
C ILE A 29 2.08 9.12 33.20
N GLU A 30 0.85 9.10 33.71
CA GLU A 30 0.58 9.23 35.14
C GLU A 30 1.21 8.09 35.94
N ILE A 31 1.02 6.85 35.48
CA ILE A 31 1.56 5.65 36.12
C ILE A 31 3.08 5.69 36.09
N LEU A 32 3.67 6.05 34.95
CA LEU A 32 5.12 6.18 34.81
C LEU A 32 5.65 7.25 35.76
N ALA A 33 5.09 8.46 35.78
CA ALA A 33 5.55 9.57 36.59
C ALA A 33 5.48 9.26 38.10
N LYS A 34 4.40 8.59 38.56
CA LYS A 34 4.29 8.12 39.95
C LYS A 34 5.42 7.17 40.35
N ASN A 35 5.81 6.27 39.44
CA ASN A 35 6.93 5.35 39.68
C ASN A 35 8.27 6.09 39.65
N LEU A 36 8.49 7.07 38.76
CA LEU A 36 9.70 7.90 38.78
C LEU A 36 9.87 8.63 40.12
N ILE A 37 8.78 9.15 40.70
CA ILE A 37 8.83 9.79 42.03
C ILE A 37 9.19 8.78 43.13
N LYS A 38 8.67 7.53 43.09
CA LYS A 38 9.06 6.45 44.02
C LYS A 38 10.56 6.16 43.98
N PHE A 39 11.15 6.21 42.79
CA PHE A 39 12.59 6.07 42.56
C PHE A 39 13.38 7.33 42.91
N LYS A 40 12.73 8.39 43.43
CA LYS A 40 13.33 9.69 43.77
C LYS A 40 13.95 10.40 42.57
N ILE A 41 13.38 10.21 41.39
CA ILE A 41 13.77 10.87 40.16
C ILE A 41 13.02 12.20 40.06
N GLU A 42 13.74 13.31 39.93
CA GLU A 42 13.17 14.64 39.70
C GLU A 42 12.51 14.70 38.33
N ILE A 43 11.30 15.25 38.25
CA ILE A 43 10.58 15.43 36.98
C ILE A 43 10.58 16.89 36.58
N LEU A 44 11.18 17.19 35.43
CA LEU A 44 11.05 18.46 34.73
C LEU A 44 9.95 18.33 33.66
N SER A 45 9.13 19.36 33.51
CA SER A 45 8.09 19.35 32.47
C SER A 45 7.70 20.78 32.08
N THR A 46 6.91 20.90 31.00
CA THR A 46 6.43 22.18 30.49
C THR A 46 5.01 22.07 29.93
N GLY A 47 4.32 23.20 29.81
CA GLY A 47 3.05 23.35 29.15
C GLY A 47 1.97 22.39 29.64
N GLY A 48 1.25 21.79 28.69
CA GLY A 48 0.12 20.90 28.98
C GLY A 48 0.48 19.61 29.72
N THR A 49 1.74 19.13 29.59
CA THR A 49 2.22 17.95 30.35
C THR A 49 2.44 18.29 31.79
N ALA A 50 3.09 19.43 32.10
CA ALA A 50 3.31 19.89 33.47
C ALA A 50 1.97 20.13 34.20
N LYS A 51 1.00 20.75 33.50
CA LYS A 51 -0.35 20.96 34.04
C LYS A 51 -1.03 19.64 34.38
N PHE A 52 -1.02 18.69 33.46
CA PHE A 52 -1.63 17.35 33.64
C PHE A 52 -1.02 16.61 34.84
N LEU A 53 0.32 16.63 34.97
CA LEU A 53 0.99 15.94 36.05
C LEU A 53 0.67 16.60 37.42
N LYS A 54 0.65 17.94 37.50
CA LYS A 54 0.27 18.70 38.70
C LYS A 54 -1.17 18.43 39.14
N GLU A 55 -2.12 18.37 38.18
CA GLU A 55 -3.54 18.01 38.41
C GLU A 55 -3.70 16.60 38.99
N ASN A 56 -2.78 15.69 38.67
CA ASN A 56 -2.74 14.33 39.23
C ASN A 56 -1.85 14.21 40.49
N SER A 57 -1.56 15.34 41.14
CA SER A 57 -0.77 15.41 42.40
C SER A 57 0.65 14.85 42.30
N ILE A 58 1.26 14.94 41.10
CA ILE A 58 2.64 14.52 40.86
C ILE A 58 3.56 15.74 40.95
N PRO A 59 4.61 15.71 41.83
CA PRO A 59 5.56 16.80 41.92
C PRO A 59 6.31 17.00 40.60
N VAL A 60 6.29 18.22 40.09
CA VAL A 60 6.93 18.60 38.82
C VAL A 60 7.56 19.98 38.96
N THR A 61 8.82 20.09 38.57
CA THR A 61 9.51 21.36 38.39
C THR A 61 9.26 21.89 36.98
N ASP A 62 8.78 23.11 36.86
CA ASP A 62 8.60 23.73 35.57
C ASP A 62 9.94 24.10 34.93
N ILE A 63 10.05 23.92 33.60
CA ILE A 63 11.27 24.27 32.87
C ILE A 63 11.62 25.74 33.02
N THR A 64 10.65 26.63 33.11
CA THR A 64 10.86 28.08 33.31
C THR A 64 11.57 28.38 34.63
N GLU A 65 11.34 27.59 35.68
CA GLU A 65 12.05 27.69 36.96
C GLU A 65 13.53 27.31 36.80
N ARG A 66 13.84 26.34 35.93
CA ARG A 66 15.22 25.88 35.67
C ARG A 66 15.99 26.80 34.74
N THR A 67 15.33 27.33 33.75
CA THR A 67 15.96 28.19 32.73
C THR A 67 16.08 29.62 33.22
N SER A 68 15.24 30.04 34.19
CA SER A 68 14.99 31.43 34.56
C SER A 68 14.59 32.31 33.37
N PHE A 69 13.94 31.67 32.38
CA PHE A 69 13.50 32.31 31.14
C PHE A 69 12.03 31.99 30.90
N PRO A 70 11.18 32.99 30.61
CA PRO A 70 9.77 32.78 30.37
C PRO A 70 9.53 32.08 29.04
N GLU A 71 8.37 31.42 28.89
CA GLU A 71 7.85 30.98 27.61
C GLU A 71 7.49 32.21 26.77
N ILE A 72 7.96 32.27 25.52
CA ILE A 72 7.75 33.41 24.63
C ILE A 72 7.24 32.93 23.24
N LEU A 73 6.75 33.88 22.41
CA LEU A 73 6.28 33.63 21.07
C LEU A 73 5.15 32.55 21.05
N ASP A 74 4.16 32.72 21.93
CA ASP A 74 3.02 31.80 22.06
C ASP A 74 3.41 30.33 22.27
N GLY A 75 4.54 30.13 22.97
CA GLY A 75 5.07 28.80 23.30
C GLY A 75 6.00 28.19 22.26
N ARG A 76 6.27 28.84 21.15
CA ARG A 76 7.24 28.36 20.17
C ARG A 76 8.66 28.24 20.71
N VAL A 77 9.02 29.05 21.74
CA VAL A 77 10.32 29.00 22.42
C VAL A 77 10.12 28.81 23.91
N LYS A 78 10.41 27.61 24.39
CA LYS A 78 10.37 27.24 25.81
C LYS A 78 11.45 26.23 26.22
N THR A 79 11.70 25.22 25.37
CA THR A 79 12.70 24.16 25.62
C THR A 79 14.00 24.38 24.85
N LEU A 80 14.03 25.27 23.87
CA LEU A 80 15.23 25.64 23.10
C LEU A 80 16.14 26.57 23.93
N HIS A 81 16.72 26.05 25.01
CA HIS A 81 17.51 26.79 25.93
C HIS A 81 18.84 26.08 26.27
N PRO A 82 19.98 26.80 26.40
CA PRO A 82 21.28 26.19 26.71
C PRO A 82 21.28 25.32 27.97
N LYS A 83 20.56 25.69 29.03
CA LYS A 83 20.47 24.89 30.26
C LYS A 83 19.77 23.54 30.02
N ILE A 84 18.82 23.46 29.12
CA ILE A 84 18.14 22.20 28.76
C ILE A 84 19.00 21.36 27.82
N HIS A 85 19.41 21.93 26.70
CA HIS A 85 20.23 21.20 25.72
C HIS A 85 21.62 20.87 26.25
N GLY A 86 22.23 21.72 27.08
CA GLY A 86 23.47 21.41 27.75
C GLY A 86 23.34 20.26 28.76
N GLY A 87 22.24 20.20 29.51
CA GLY A 87 21.94 19.08 30.41
C GLY A 87 21.75 17.74 29.69
N ILE A 88 21.23 17.78 28.45
CA ILE A 88 21.07 16.59 27.61
C ILE A 88 22.38 16.22 26.91
N LEU A 89 23.10 17.18 26.32
CA LEU A 89 24.24 16.93 25.41
C LEU A 89 25.60 16.80 26.12
N SER A 90 25.71 17.14 27.42
CA SER A 90 26.97 17.03 28.16
C SER A 90 27.44 15.57 28.24
N ARG A 91 28.70 15.34 27.83
CA ARG A 91 29.38 14.05 28.01
C ARG A 91 29.98 14.02 29.40
N ARG A 92 29.46 13.17 30.29
CA ARG A 92 29.77 13.10 31.71
C ARG A 92 31.15 12.56 32.02
N ASN A 93 31.80 11.94 31.05
CA ASN A 93 33.20 11.47 31.10
C ASN A 93 34.18 12.45 30.48
N ASN A 94 33.74 13.63 30.03
CA ASN A 94 34.61 14.67 29.48
C ASN A 94 34.85 15.78 30.53
N PRO A 95 36.09 15.95 31.01
CA PRO A 95 36.41 16.96 32.05
C PRO A 95 36.05 18.40 31.65
N THR A 96 36.20 18.75 30.36
CA THR A 96 35.83 20.08 29.86
C THR A 96 34.31 20.29 29.97
N HIS A 97 33.50 19.34 29.54
CA HIS A 97 32.05 19.43 29.64
C HIS A 97 31.58 19.51 31.09
N VAL A 98 32.20 18.73 31.99
CA VAL A 98 31.89 18.77 33.42
C VAL A 98 32.21 20.16 34.02
N SER A 99 33.36 20.74 33.65
CA SER A 99 33.74 22.09 34.11
C SER A 99 32.79 23.18 33.58
N GLU A 100 32.41 23.09 32.28
CA GLU A 100 31.52 24.05 31.64
C GLU A 100 30.10 23.97 32.22
N THR A 101 29.56 22.76 32.40
CA THR A 101 28.23 22.59 32.99
C THR A 101 28.18 23.11 34.42
N ALA A 102 29.22 22.88 35.23
CA ALA A 102 29.34 23.44 36.59
C ALA A 102 29.40 24.97 36.56
N LYS A 103 30.24 25.57 35.70
CA LYS A 103 30.40 27.02 35.54
C LYS A 103 29.09 27.72 35.17
N HIS A 104 28.25 27.09 34.34
CA HIS A 104 27.01 27.66 33.83
C HIS A 104 25.77 27.16 34.59
N GLU A 105 25.93 26.46 35.70
CA GLU A 105 24.86 25.91 36.54
C GLU A 105 23.89 25.00 35.72
N ILE A 106 24.44 24.25 34.75
CA ILE A 106 23.67 23.32 33.92
C ILE A 106 23.58 21.99 34.66
N GLN A 107 22.36 21.56 34.91
CA GLN A 107 22.11 20.28 35.56
C GLN A 107 21.88 19.20 34.52
N GLU A 108 22.46 18.01 34.73
CA GLU A 108 22.32 16.86 33.86
C GLU A 108 20.85 16.38 33.78
N ILE A 109 20.42 15.98 32.59
CA ILE A 109 19.13 15.33 32.30
C ILE A 109 19.44 13.91 31.82
N ASP A 110 18.97 12.91 32.57
CA ASP A 110 19.33 11.51 32.34
C ASP A 110 18.29 10.74 31.54
N LEU A 111 17.03 11.19 31.59
CA LEU A 111 15.89 10.59 30.95
C LEU A 111 15.09 11.68 30.22
N VAL A 112 14.77 11.46 28.98
CA VAL A 112 13.93 12.34 28.16
C VAL A 112 12.78 11.53 27.60
N ILE A 113 11.54 11.96 27.90
CA ILE A 113 10.31 11.29 27.47
C ILE A 113 9.51 12.29 26.64
N ILE A 114 9.50 12.08 25.34
CA ILE A 114 8.87 12.99 24.37
C ILE A 114 8.20 12.20 23.26
N ASN A 115 6.92 12.47 23.02
CA ASN A 115 6.28 12.16 21.76
C ASN A 115 5.88 13.45 21.04
N LEU A 116 5.90 13.42 19.72
CA LEU A 116 5.72 14.60 18.89
C LEU A 116 4.24 14.95 18.67
N TYR A 117 3.97 16.14 18.19
CA TYR A 117 2.65 16.50 17.69
C TYR A 117 2.25 15.60 16.53
N LYS A 118 0.97 15.26 16.47
CA LYS A 118 0.44 14.31 15.48
C LYS A 118 0.21 14.97 14.11
N PHE A 119 1.29 15.39 13.46
CA PHE A 119 1.26 16.14 12.21
C PHE A 119 0.43 15.43 11.11
N ARG A 120 0.60 14.11 10.94
CA ARG A 120 -0.20 13.33 9.97
C ARG A 120 -1.69 13.32 10.28
N GLU A 121 -2.08 13.29 11.55
CA GLU A 121 -3.49 13.37 11.95
C GLU A 121 -4.06 14.76 11.64
N THR A 122 -3.27 15.81 11.86
CA THR A 122 -3.65 17.19 11.52
C THR A 122 -3.92 17.33 10.02
N LEU A 123 -3.09 16.73 9.14
CA LEU A 123 -3.32 16.72 7.70
C LEU A 123 -4.65 16.07 7.30
N ASN A 124 -5.12 15.08 8.06
CA ASN A 124 -6.40 14.41 7.80
C ASN A 124 -7.61 15.20 8.35
N GLN A 125 -7.38 16.12 9.30
CA GLN A 125 -8.47 16.85 9.99
C GLN A 125 -8.74 18.22 9.38
N THR A 126 -7.76 18.84 8.73
CA THR A 126 -7.89 20.20 8.20
C THR A 126 -7.07 20.42 6.93
N SER A 127 -7.58 21.29 6.05
CA SER A 127 -6.85 21.84 4.90
C SER A 127 -6.34 23.26 5.15
N ASP A 128 -6.48 23.80 6.37
CA ASP A 128 -6.00 25.12 6.74
C ASP A 128 -4.49 25.10 6.92
N ASN A 129 -3.77 25.69 5.96
CA ASN A 129 -2.31 25.72 5.94
C ASN A 129 -1.71 26.38 7.19
N LEU A 130 -2.34 27.39 7.77
CA LEU A 130 -1.83 28.03 8.98
C LEU A 130 -1.90 27.08 10.17
N LYS A 131 -3.00 26.37 10.33
CA LYS A 131 -3.13 25.36 11.40
C LYS A 131 -2.16 24.19 11.24
N ILE A 132 -1.91 23.77 10.01
CA ILE A 132 -0.96 22.70 9.70
C ILE A 132 0.46 23.17 10.07
N ILE A 133 0.86 24.39 9.69
CA ILE A 133 2.18 24.96 10.01
C ILE A 133 2.36 25.09 11.54
N GLU A 134 1.35 25.57 12.26
CA GLU A 134 1.42 25.68 13.72
C GLU A 134 1.55 24.33 14.45
N ASN A 135 1.17 23.23 13.81
CA ASN A 135 1.38 21.88 14.34
C ASN A 135 2.74 21.27 13.99
N ILE A 136 3.68 22.02 13.41
CA ILE A 136 5.05 21.58 13.23
C ILE A 136 5.80 21.76 14.55
N ASP A 137 6.16 20.63 15.18
CA ASP A 137 6.93 20.63 16.42
C ASP A 137 8.42 20.90 16.14
N ILE A 138 8.97 21.91 16.80
CA ILE A 138 10.39 22.27 16.69
C ILE A 138 11.16 21.78 17.93
N GLY A 139 10.64 22.02 19.12
CA GLY A 139 11.31 21.72 20.38
C GLY A 139 11.44 20.23 20.66
N GLY A 140 10.38 19.47 20.36
CA GLY A 140 10.35 18.01 20.52
C GLY A 140 11.44 17.30 19.72
N PRO A 141 11.48 17.45 18.39
CA PRO A 141 12.54 16.88 17.56
C PRO A 141 13.95 17.31 17.96
N ALA A 142 14.15 18.57 18.36
CA ALA A 142 15.44 19.05 18.81
C ALA A 142 15.94 18.30 20.06
N MET A 143 15.07 18.12 21.06
CA MET A 143 15.40 17.38 22.29
C MET A 143 15.57 15.89 22.04
N LEU A 144 14.74 15.26 21.18
CA LEU A 144 14.87 13.86 20.80
C LEU A 144 16.22 13.58 20.15
N ARG A 145 16.59 14.40 19.17
CA ARG A 145 17.87 14.27 18.46
C ARG A 145 19.06 14.50 19.37
N ALA A 146 18.98 15.47 20.30
CA ALA A 146 20.01 15.73 21.30
C ALA A 146 20.21 14.53 22.24
N SER A 147 19.11 13.96 22.75
CA SER A 147 19.11 12.80 23.63
C SER A 147 19.64 11.55 22.93
N ALA A 148 19.15 11.27 21.72
CA ALA A 148 19.60 10.13 20.93
C ALA A 148 21.09 10.23 20.56
N LYS A 149 21.58 11.42 20.22
CA LYS A 149 23.01 11.66 19.98
C LYS A 149 23.84 11.34 21.22
N ASN A 150 23.36 11.67 22.41
CA ASN A 150 24.07 11.46 23.67
C ASN A 150 23.59 10.20 24.43
N HIS A 151 23.15 9.17 23.70
CA HIS A 151 22.65 7.91 24.28
C HIS A 151 23.67 7.16 25.17
N GLU A 152 24.93 7.51 25.12
CA GLU A 152 25.92 7.04 26.09
C GLU A 152 25.51 7.39 27.53
N PHE A 153 24.85 8.53 27.72
CA PHE A 153 24.51 9.09 29.04
C PHE A 153 23.03 9.41 29.24
N VAL A 154 22.21 9.38 28.17
CA VAL A 154 20.80 9.78 28.22
C VAL A 154 19.92 8.70 27.67
N THR A 155 18.88 8.37 28.42
CA THR A 155 17.79 7.51 27.96
C THR A 155 16.72 8.36 27.28
N VAL A 156 16.31 8.01 26.07
CA VAL A 156 15.25 8.71 25.34
C VAL A 156 14.07 7.77 25.06
N ILE A 157 12.87 8.14 25.48
CA ILE A 157 11.64 7.40 25.26
C ILE A 157 10.73 8.22 24.35
N THR A 158 10.23 7.58 23.29
CA THR A 158 9.34 8.21 22.30
C THR A 158 7.94 7.60 22.29
N ASP A 159 7.78 6.42 22.88
CA ASP A 159 6.59 5.59 22.77
C ASP A 159 6.15 5.10 24.16
N PRO A 160 4.85 5.23 24.53
CA PRO A 160 4.32 4.66 25.76
C PRO A 160 4.51 3.14 25.92
N GLU A 161 4.67 2.39 24.82
CA GLU A 161 4.94 0.95 24.87
C GLU A 161 6.28 0.61 25.55
N ASP A 162 7.25 1.53 25.51
CA ASP A 162 8.57 1.35 26.14
C ASP A 162 8.57 1.64 27.66
N TYR A 163 7.47 2.17 28.22
CA TYR A 163 7.42 2.52 29.66
C TYR A 163 7.59 1.32 30.57
N SER A 164 7.01 0.18 30.21
CA SER A 164 7.11 -1.05 31.01
C SER A 164 8.55 -1.56 31.09
N GLU A 165 9.28 -1.51 29.99
CA GLU A 165 10.68 -1.93 29.97
C GLU A 165 11.59 -0.93 30.69
N LEU A 166 11.31 0.38 30.53
CA LEU A 166 12.01 1.41 31.33
C LEU A 166 11.85 1.15 32.82
N LEU A 167 10.63 0.88 33.31
CA LEU A 167 10.40 0.62 34.75
C LEU A 167 11.14 -0.61 35.23
N LYS A 168 11.19 -1.69 34.47
CA LYS A 168 12.01 -2.88 34.81
C LYS A 168 13.50 -2.54 34.91
N GLN A 169 14.03 -1.74 34.00
CA GLN A 169 15.43 -1.28 34.05
C GLN A 169 15.70 -0.45 35.31
N LEU A 170 14.73 0.38 35.72
CA LEU A 170 14.87 1.24 36.92
C LEU A 170 14.77 0.47 38.25
N ASP A 171 14.09 -0.65 38.29
CA ASP A 171 14.00 -1.53 39.48
C ASP A 171 15.38 -2.03 39.89
N ASP A 172 16.32 -2.20 38.95
CA ASP A 172 17.71 -2.56 39.22
C ASP A 172 18.59 -1.28 39.35
N ASN A 173 18.74 -0.77 40.56
CA ASN A 173 19.61 0.38 40.91
C ASN A 173 19.24 1.72 40.25
N CYS A 174 17.99 1.97 39.85
CA CYS A 174 17.54 3.18 39.16
C CYS A 174 18.40 3.51 37.93
N SER A 175 18.82 2.51 37.15
CA SER A 175 19.74 2.71 36.03
C SER A 175 19.21 2.04 34.73
N THR A 176 19.75 2.50 33.60
CA THR A 176 19.49 1.92 32.28
C THR A 176 20.77 1.38 31.66
N THR A 177 20.68 0.27 30.94
CA THR A 177 21.81 -0.34 30.22
C THR A 177 22.16 0.44 28.95
N TYR A 178 23.40 0.30 28.47
CA TYR A 178 23.84 0.91 27.21
C TYR A 178 23.05 0.37 26.00
N GLU A 179 22.80 -0.91 25.96
CA GLU A 179 22.06 -1.60 24.90
C GLU A 179 20.64 -1.03 24.77
N PHE A 180 19.96 -0.85 25.90
CA PHE A 180 18.61 -0.27 25.92
C PHE A 180 18.62 1.18 25.42
N ARG A 181 19.56 2.02 25.91
CA ARG A 181 19.69 3.41 25.46
C ARG A 181 19.99 3.50 23.97
N ARG A 182 20.87 2.63 23.45
CA ARG A 182 21.19 2.58 22.01
C ARG A 182 20.00 2.17 21.16
N PHE A 183 19.23 1.17 21.60
CA PHE A 183 17.99 0.75 20.95
C PHE A 183 17.00 1.92 20.86
N LEU A 184 16.75 2.59 21.98
CA LEU A 184 15.84 3.74 22.05
C LEU A 184 16.34 4.94 21.21
N ALA A 185 17.63 5.19 21.15
CA ALA A 185 18.19 6.22 20.27
C ALA A 185 17.90 5.95 18.80
N GLY A 186 17.94 4.67 18.37
CA GLY A 186 17.50 4.25 17.04
C GLY A 186 16.02 4.55 16.78
N LYS A 187 15.14 4.25 17.75
CA LYS A 187 13.70 4.58 17.68
C LYS A 187 13.48 6.10 17.57
N ALA A 188 14.20 6.90 18.34
CA ALA A 188 14.07 8.35 18.32
C ALA A 188 14.49 8.97 16.97
N PHE A 189 15.59 8.49 16.37
CA PHE A 189 15.99 8.95 15.03
C PHE A 189 15.02 8.46 13.95
N LYS A 190 14.45 7.26 14.07
CA LYS A 190 13.42 6.78 13.18
C LYS A 190 12.18 7.69 13.24
N LEU A 191 11.69 8.01 14.43
CA LEU A 191 10.54 8.89 14.62
C LEU A 191 10.76 10.28 14.01
N THR A 192 11.92 10.91 14.24
CA THR A 192 12.21 12.23 13.66
C THR A 192 12.34 12.19 12.15
N ASN A 193 12.87 11.11 11.57
CA ASN A 193 12.92 10.93 10.12
C ASN A 193 11.51 10.81 9.51
N GLU A 194 10.62 10.00 10.10
CA GLU A 194 9.23 9.85 9.66
C GLU A 194 8.44 11.17 9.78
N TYR A 195 8.72 11.94 10.82
CA TYR A 195 8.13 13.24 11.08
C TYR A 195 8.54 14.27 10.02
N ASP A 196 9.85 14.43 9.78
CA ASP A 196 10.39 15.35 8.79
C ASP A 196 9.97 14.97 7.35
N LEU A 197 9.87 13.66 7.07
CA LEU A 197 9.38 13.17 5.78
C LEU A 197 7.92 13.58 5.55
N ALA A 198 7.06 13.46 6.56
CA ALA A 198 5.66 13.86 6.44
C ALA A 198 5.53 15.37 6.16
N ILE A 199 6.32 16.20 6.83
CA ILE A 199 6.37 17.64 6.63
C ILE A 199 6.89 17.97 5.22
N SER A 200 8.01 17.37 4.82
CA SER A 200 8.61 17.58 3.50
C SER A 200 7.66 17.20 2.37
N ASN A 201 6.97 16.07 2.51
CA ASN A 201 5.98 15.63 1.53
C ASN A 201 4.80 16.60 1.43
N TRP A 202 4.36 17.19 2.55
CA TRP A 202 3.30 18.18 2.55
C TRP A 202 3.71 19.47 1.85
N PHE A 203 4.91 19.99 2.12
CA PHE A 203 5.44 21.19 1.43
C PHE A 203 5.69 20.98 -0.06
N ASN A 204 6.03 19.73 -0.46
CA ASN A 204 6.30 19.39 -1.85
C ASN A 204 5.04 19.01 -2.65
N LYS A 205 3.86 18.98 -2.04
CA LYS A 205 2.60 18.85 -2.76
C LYS A 205 2.35 20.15 -3.55
N ASN A 206 2.89 20.22 -4.76
CA ASN A 206 2.55 21.27 -5.71
C ASN A 206 1.12 21.05 -6.19
N GLU A 207 0.19 21.90 -5.80
CA GLU A 207 -1.22 21.86 -6.21
C GLU A 207 -1.38 22.05 -7.74
N ASN A 208 -0.35 22.51 -8.46
CA ASN A 208 -0.43 22.92 -9.85
C ASN A 208 0.42 22.10 -10.84
N ASP A 209 1.23 21.14 -10.43
CA ASP A 209 2.07 20.37 -11.36
C ASP A 209 1.88 18.85 -11.19
N THR A 210 0.68 18.36 -11.50
CA THR A 210 0.35 16.91 -11.52
C THR A 210 0.99 16.19 -12.72
N ALA A 211 1.63 16.91 -13.63
CA ALA A 211 2.15 16.37 -14.90
C ALA A 211 3.56 15.76 -14.77
N LYS A 212 4.32 16.08 -13.71
CA LYS A 212 5.71 15.61 -13.56
C LYS A 212 5.89 14.78 -12.30
N LEU A 213 6.64 13.69 -12.43
CA LEU A 213 7.12 12.95 -11.28
C LEU A 213 8.16 13.78 -10.50
N PRO A 214 8.21 13.71 -9.15
CA PRO A 214 9.15 14.48 -8.35
C PRO A 214 10.60 14.06 -8.62
N GLU A 215 11.55 14.99 -8.47
CA GLU A 215 12.98 14.71 -8.65
C GLU A 215 13.52 13.68 -7.64
N ARG A 216 12.91 13.57 -6.47
CA ARG A 216 13.25 12.60 -5.43
C ARG A 216 12.00 11.92 -4.90
N ILE A 217 12.06 10.60 -4.79
CA ILE A 217 10.98 9.79 -4.21
C ILE A 217 11.53 9.10 -2.97
N THR A 218 10.83 9.21 -1.86
CA THR A 218 11.09 8.44 -0.65
C THR A 218 9.95 7.46 -0.45
N LEU A 219 10.27 6.17 -0.36
CA LEU A 219 9.30 5.12 -0.08
C LEU A 219 9.36 4.77 1.42
N GLU A 220 8.24 4.90 2.08
CA GLU A 220 8.06 4.44 3.46
C GLU A 220 7.35 3.08 3.42
N LEU A 221 8.05 2.06 3.86
CA LEU A 221 7.59 0.67 3.84
C LEU A 221 7.62 0.12 5.27
N GLU A 222 6.46 -0.23 5.80
CA GLU A 222 6.33 -0.87 7.10
C GLU A 222 6.13 -2.38 6.94
N LYS A 223 6.99 -3.18 7.59
CA LYS A 223 6.86 -4.64 7.54
C LYS A 223 5.58 -5.08 8.24
N SER A 224 4.68 -5.69 7.47
CA SER A 224 3.38 -6.16 7.96
C SER A 224 3.36 -7.67 8.24
N LEU A 225 4.03 -8.45 7.40
CA LEU A 225 4.01 -9.91 7.49
C LEU A 225 5.35 -10.49 7.06
N GLU A 226 5.90 -11.41 7.84
CA GLU A 226 6.97 -12.30 7.42
C GLU A 226 6.38 -13.46 6.63
N MET A 227 6.90 -13.72 5.44
CA MET A 227 6.42 -14.80 4.58
C MET A 227 7.30 -16.02 4.69
N ARG A 228 6.72 -17.20 4.55
CA ARG A 228 7.46 -18.45 4.60
C ARG A 228 8.57 -18.52 3.55
N TYR A 229 8.32 -17.99 2.34
CA TYR A 229 9.28 -17.82 1.23
C TYR A 229 8.72 -16.83 0.21
N GLY A 230 9.52 -16.44 -0.77
CA GLY A 230 9.13 -15.54 -1.85
C GLY A 230 8.33 -16.23 -2.95
N GLU A 231 8.54 -15.80 -4.20
CA GLU A 231 7.96 -16.45 -5.37
C GLU A 231 8.40 -17.92 -5.47
N ASN A 232 9.64 -18.18 -5.07
CA ASN A 232 10.23 -19.52 -5.03
C ASN A 232 10.71 -19.88 -3.60
N PRO A 233 10.75 -21.19 -3.24
CA PRO A 233 11.08 -21.64 -1.87
C PRO A 233 12.44 -21.22 -1.33
N HIS A 234 13.42 -20.95 -2.19
CA HIS A 234 14.77 -20.52 -1.79
C HIS A 234 14.87 -19.00 -1.54
N GLN A 235 13.84 -18.22 -1.85
CA GLN A 235 13.81 -16.77 -1.68
C GLN A 235 13.19 -16.38 -0.34
N LYS A 236 13.82 -15.47 0.40
CA LYS A 236 13.22 -14.84 1.58
C LYS A 236 12.28 -13.72 1.14
N ALA A 237 11.14 -13.59 1.81
CA ALA A 237 10.17 -12.53 1.53
C ALA A 237 9.48 -12.03 2.80
N SER A 238 9.07 -10.79 2.74
CA SER A 238 8.17 -10.17 3.71
C SER A 238 7.23 -9.24 2.96
N PHE A 239 6.04 -9.10 3.45
CA PHE A 239 5.09 -8.12 2.93
C PHE A 239 5.22 -6.81 3.69
N TYR A 240 5.34 -5.72 2.95
CA TYR A 240 5.42 -4.37 3.48
C TYR A 240 4.20 -3.56 3.04
N LYS A 241 3.63 -2.80 3.96
CA LYS A 241 2.58 -1.81 3.66
C LYS A 241 3.21 -0.45 3.39
N THR A 242 2.54 0.32 2.55
CA THR A 242 2.86 1.72 2.29
C THR A 242 1.88 2.64 3.03
N THR A 243 2.16 3.94 3.02
CA THR A 243 1.25 4.98 3.52
C THR A 243 0.14 5.33 2.52
N ASP A 244 0.11 4.71 1.35
CA ASP A 244 -0.96 4.92 0.36
C ASP A 244 -2.34 4.63 0.97
N SER A 245 -3.28 5.56 0.77
CA SER A 245 -4.65 5.46 1.31
C SER A 245 -5.56 4.55 0.49
N ARG A 246 -5.19 4.22 -0.75
CA ARG A 246 -6.01 3.41 -1.66
C ARG A 246 -6.33 2.04 -1.08
N ILE A 247 -7.58 1.63 -1.23
CA ILE A 247 -8.04 0.30 -0.84
C ILE A 247 -7.51 -0.74 -1.82
N GLY A 248 -7.03 -1.86 -1.30
CA GLY A 248 -6.48 -2.96 -2.07
C GLY A 248 -6.19 -4.17 -1.19
N VAL A 249 -5.52 -5.17 -1.74
CA VAL A 249 -5.15 -6.39 -1.02
C VAL A 249 -4.33 -6.09 0.24
N ALA A 250 -3.47 -5.08 0.17
CA ALA A 250 -2.62 -4.66 1.29
C ALA A 250 -3.40 -4.20 2.54
N LYS A 251 -4.63 -3.72 2.36
CA LYS A 251 -5.52 -3.26 3.44
C LYS A 251 -6.65 -4.23 3.74
N SER A 252 -6.75 -5.30 2.98
CA SER A 252 -7.80 -6.32 3.18
C SER A 252 -7.61 -7.05 4.52
N ILE A 253 -8.73 -7.46 5.09
CA ILE A 253 -8.79 -8.26 6.31
C ILE A 253 -8.93 -9.72 5.90
N GLN A 254 -8.02 -10.58 6.34
CA GLN A 254 -8.17 -12.02 6.15
C GLN A 254 -9.13 -12.57 7.19
N LEU A 255 -10.25 -13.13 6.73
CA LEU A 255 -11.33 -13.67 7.58
C LEU A 255 -11.26 -15.18 7.75
N HIS A 256 -10.59 -15.90 6.83
CA HIS A 256 -10.50 -17.35 6.83
C HIS A 256 -9.22 -17.83 6.14
N GLY A 257 -8.79 -19.03 6.46
CA GLY A 257 -7.76 -19.79 5.75
C GLY A 257 -6.36 -19.66 6.32
N LYS A 258 -5.40 -20.28 5.64
CA LYS A 258 -3.97 -20.23 5.96
C LYS A 258 -3.38 -18.86 5.68
N GLU A 259 -2.18 -18.59 6.17
CA GLU A 259 -1.38 -17.41 5.84
C GLU A 259 -1.26 -17.22 4.33
N LEU A 260 -1.26 -15.97 3.90
CA LEU A 260 -1.05 -15.59 2.50
C LEU A 260 0.41 -15.84 2.10
N SER A 261 0.62 -16.43 0.94
CA SER A 261 1.94 -16.52 0.31
C SER A 261 2.22 -15.29 -0.57
N TYR A 262 3.47 -15.12 -0.98
CA TYR A 262 3.88 -14.11 -1.95
C TYR A 262 3.02 -14.17 -3.22
N ASN A 263 2.86 -15.37 -3.80
CA ASN A 263 2.06 -15.58 -5.00
C ASN A 263 0.57 -15.30 -4.78
N ASN A 264 0.04 -15.64 -3.59
CA ASN A 264 -1.36 -15.32 -3.28
C ASN A 264 -1.61 -13.81 -3.26
N ILE A 265 -0.70 -13.02 -2.69
CA ILE A 265 -0.85 -11.55 -2.66
C ILE A 265 -0.75 -10.98 -4.07
N ASN A 266 0.24 -11.40 -4.85
CA ASN A 266 0.45 -10.93 -6.22
C ASN A 266 -0.77 -11.22 -7.12
N ASP A 267 -1.30 -12.44 -7.05
CA ASP A 267 -2.43 -12.84 -7.88
C ASP A 267 -3.75 -12.24 -7.38
N ALA A 268 -3.91 -12.07 -6.05
CA ALA A 268 -5.07 -11.40 -5.46
C ALA A 268 -5.12 -9.91 -5.83
N ASP A 269 -3.97 -9.24 -5.89
CA ASP A 269 -3.87 -7.86 -6.33
C ASP A 269 -4.28 -7.72 -7.81
N ALA A 270 -3.77 -8.60 -8.68
CA ALA A 270 -4.18 -8.62 -10.09
C ALA A 270 -5.69 -8.87 -10.26
N ALA A 271 -6.27 -9.76 -9.44
CA ALA A 271 -7.70 -10.04 -9.45
C ALA A 271 -8.54 -8.85 -8.97
N PHE A 272 -8.09 -8.20 -7.90
CA PHE A 272 -8.78 -7.08 -7.29
C PHE A 272 -8.74 -5.84 -8.20
N GLU A 273 -7.60 -5.54 -8.81
CA GLU A 273 -7.48 -4.42 -9.76
C GLU A 273 -8.39 -4.60 -10.97
N LEU A 274 -8.49 -5.81 -11.51
CA LEU A 274 -9.39 -6.11 -12.63
C LEU A 274 -10.86 -5.96 -12.23
N ILE A 275 -11.26 -6.50 -11.07
CA ILE A 275 -12.68 -6.48 -10.67
C ILE A 275 -13.20 -5.06 -10.39
N CYS A 276 -12.32 -4.12 -10.06
CA CYS A 276 -12.67 -2.71 -9.85
C CYS A 276 -13.18 -2.00 -11.12
N GLU A 277 -12.90 -2.53 -12.32
CA GLU A 277 -13.35 -1.95 -13.59
C GLU A 277 -14.88 -2.10 -13.82
N PHE A 278 -15.55 -2.97 -13.05
CA PHE A 278 -16.94 -3.35 -13.32
C PHE A 278 -17.91 -2.72 -12.33
N LYS A 279 -18.99 -2.13 -12.87
CA LYS A 279 -20.06 -1.52 -12.06
C LYS A 279 -21.18 -2.50 -11.72
N LYS A 280 -21.54 -3.39 -12.63
CA LYS A 280 -22.49 -4.48 -12.38
C LYS A 280 -21.83 -5.60 -11.58
N PRO A 281 -22.59 -6.54 -11.00
CA PRO A 281 -22.02 -7.71 -10.36
C PRO A 281 -21.10 -8.47 -11.34
N ALA A 282 -19.86 -8.70 -10.90
CA ALA A 282 -18.83 -9.28 -11.75
C ALA A 282 -17.92 -10.22 -10.96
N VAL A 283 -17.37 -11.20 -11.67
CA VAL A 283 -16.38 -12.17 -11.18
C VAL A 283 -15.17 -12.16 -12.08
N ALA A 284 -13.98 -12.12 -11.49
CA ALA A 284 -12.71 -12.32 -12.17
C ALA A 284 -11.96 -13.50 -11.56
N ILE A 285 -11.54 -14.45 -12.39
CA ILE A 285 -10.72 -15.60 -12.00
C ILE A 285 -9.32 -15.36 -12.54
N ILE A 286 -8.34 -15.35 -11.66
CA ILE A 286 -6.94 -15.06 -11.98
C ILE A 286 -6.07 -16.27 -11.65
N LYS A 287 -5.09 -16.52 -12.49
CA LYS A 287 -4.00 -17.46 -12.24
C LYS A 287 -2.69 -16.91 -12.80
N HIS A 288 -1.64 -16.89 -11.97
CA HIS A 288 -0.33 -16.33 -12.35
C HIS A 288 -0.42 -14.88 -12.88
N ALA A 289 -1.19 -14.05 -12.14
CA ALA A 289 -1.46 -12.64 -12.44
C ALA A 289 -2.09 -12.35 -13.82
N ASN A 290 -2.72 -13.37 -14.45
CA ASN A 290 -3.50 -13.22 -15.68
C ASN A 290 -4.93 -13.72 -15.49
N PRO A 291 -5.93 -13.09 -16.12
CA PRO A 291 -7.29 -13.62 -16.12
C PRO A 291 -7.37 -14.92 -16.92
N CYS A 292 -8.08 -15.90 -16.38
CA CYS A 292 -8.51 -17.10 -17.10
C CYS A 292 -10.02 -17.14 -17.29
N GLY A 293 -10.77 -16.25 -16.64
CA GLY A 293 -12.19 -16.08 -16.85
C GLY A 293 -12.72 -14.82 -16.17
N VAL A 294 -13.54 -14.05 -16.88
CA VAL A 294 -14.18 -12.83 -16.36
C VAL A 294 -15.60 -12.76 -16.90
N ALA A 295 -16.55 -12.40 -16.04
CA ALA A 295 -17.91 -12.13 -16.48
C ALA A 295 -18.61 -11.08 -15.62
N GLU A 296 -19.53 -10.34 -16.25
CA GLU A 296 -20.45 -9.38 -15.63
C GLU A 296 -21.88 -9.86 -15.92
N HIS A 297 -22.70 -9.94 -14.88
CA HIS A 297 -24.10 -10.34 -14.98
C HIS A 297 -24.92 -9.66 -13.87
N ASP A 298 -26.23 -9.53 -14.04
CA ASP A 298 -27.07 -8.93 -13.00
C ASP A 298 -27.19 -9.84 -11.74
N ASP A 299 -27.04 -11.16 -11.89
CA ASP A 299 -26.87 -12.15 -10.84
C ASP A 299 -25.40 -12.56 -10.71
N ILE A 300 -24.84 -12.47 -9.52
CA ILE A 300 -23.43 -12.78 -9.23
C ILE A 300 -23.14 -14.29 -9.37
N ASN A 301 -24.10 -15.17 -9.13
CA ASN A 301 -23.94 -16.61 -9.29
C ASN A 301 -23.82 -16.97 -10.78
N GLU A 302 -24.61 -16.31 -11.64
CA GLU A 302 -24.48 -16.47 -13.09
C GLU A 302 -23.18 -15.84 -13.60
N ALA A 303 -22.73 -14.70 -13.03
CA ALA A 303 -21.41 -14.16 -13.35
C ALA A 303 -20.28 -15.17 -13.01
N TRP A 304 -20.37 -15.87 -11.89
CA TRP A 304 -19.42 -16.94 -11.53
C TRP A 304 -19.40 -18.07 -12.56
N LYS A 305 -20.57 -18.62 -12.91
CA LYS A 305 -20.68 -19.73 -13.89
C LYS A 305 -20.13 -19.33 -15.26
N ASN A 306 -20.46 -18.13 -15.70
CA ASN A 306 -20.01 -17.57 -16.97
C ASN A 306 -18.48 -17.33 -16.97
N ALA A 307 -17.91 -16.80 -15.89
CA ALA A 307 -16.47 -16.62 -15.76
C ALA A 307 -15.73 -17.96 -15.79
N LEU A 308 -16.22 -18.95 -15.02
CA LEU A 308 -15.64 -20.29 -14.95
C LEU A 308 -15.67 -21.00 -16.30
N GLN A 309 -16.71 -20.81 -17.10
CA GLN A 309 -16.87 -21.41 -18.42
C GLN A 309 -15.77 -20.99 -19.41
N THR A 310 -15.11 -19.87 -19.22
CA THR A 310 -14.05 -19.38 -20.13
C THR A 310 -12.86 -20.34 -20.21
N ASP A 311 -12.33 -20.78 -19.06
CA ASP A 311 -11.24 -21.76 -18.95
C ASP A 311 -11.33 -22.51 -17.61
N PRO A 312 -12.21 -23.50 -17.49
CA PRO A 312 -12.44 -24.23 -16.24
C PRO A 312 -11.20 -25.03 -15.79
N VAL A 313 -10.32 -25.40 -16.71
CA VAL A 313 -9.08 -26.11 -16.40
C VAL A 313 -8.09 -25.21 -15.69
N SER A 314 -7.87 -24.00 -16.21
CA SER A 314 -6.93 -23.04 -15.59
C SER A 314 -7.49 -22.44 -14.31
N ALA A 315 -8.81 -22.38 -14.13
CA ALA A 315 -9.45 -21.88 -12.91
C ALA A 315 -9.12 -22.71 -11.65
N PHE A 316 -8.75 -23.97 -11.81
CA PHE A 316 -8.34 -24.83 -10.70
C PHE A 316 -7.09 -24.28 -10.00
N GLY A 317 -7.18 -24.04 -8.69
CA GLY A 317 -6.11 -23.42 -7.89
C GLY A 317 -5.93 -21.92 -8.18
N GLY A 318 -6.92 -21.29 -8.81
CA GLY A 318 -6.93 -19.86 -9.09
C GLY A 318 -7.40 -19.01 -7.91
N ILE A 319 -7.42 -17.71 -8.15
CA ILE A 319 -7.91 -16.68 -7.25
C ILE A 319 -9.15 -16.05 -7.83
N VAL A 320 -10.17 -15.86 -6.99
CA VAL A 320 -11.46 -15.28 -7.40
C VAL A 320 -11.64 -13.93 -6.72
N ALA A 321 -11.84 -12.89 -7.52
CA ALA A 321 -12.30 -11.59 -7.06
C ALA A 321 -13.76 -11.35 -7.47
N ILE A 322 -14.55 -10.82 -6.55
CA ILE A 322 -15.93 -10.39 -6.78
C ILE A 322 -16.12 -8.96 -6.31
N ASN A 323 -16.98 -8.19 -6.98
CA ASN A 323 -17.27 -6.82 -6.60
C ASN A 323 -18.60 -6.66 -5.83
N ARG A 324 -19.10 -7.74 -5.28
CA ARG A 324 -20.29 -7.81 -4.43
C ARG A 324 -19.98 -8.58 -3.15
N ASN A 325 -20.91 -8.55 -2.23
CA ASN A 325 -20.84 -9.34 -1.00
C ASN A 325 -20.77 -10.85 -1.32
N LEU A 326 -19.89 -11.57 -0.66
CA LEU A 326 -19.85 -13.03 -0.71
C LEU A 326 -20.99 -13.60 0.13
N THR A 327 -22.01 -14.10 -0.55
CA THR A 327 -23.19 -14.74 0.05
C THR A 327 -22.99 -16.23 0.25
N ALA A 328 -23.87 -16.88 1.04
CA ALA A 328 -23.84 -18.32 1.23
C ALA A 328 -24.09 -19.09 -0.08
N ASP A 329 -24.95 -18.59 -0.95
CA ASP A 329 -25.26 -19.26 -2.23
C ASP A 329 -24.03 -19.27 -3.13
N LEU A 330 -23.39 -18.13 -3.31
CA LEU A 330 -22.14 -18.05 -4.09
C LEU A 330 -21.00 -18.87 -3.43
N ALA A 331 -20.93 -18.89 -2.10
CA ALA A 331 -19.94 -19.68 -1.38
C ALA A 331 -20.09 -21.19 -1.64
N ARG A 332 -21.33 -21.72 -1.76
CA ARG A 332 -21.57 -23.14 -2.12
C ARG A 332 -21.07 -23.45 -3.52
N GLU A 333 -21.31 -22.58 -4.48
CA GLU A 333 -20.82 -22.74 -5.86
C GLU A 333 -19.28 -22.70 -5.92
N LEU A 334 -18.67 -21.69 -5.29
CA LEU A 334 -17.21 -21.53 -5.24
C LEU A 334 -16.50 -22.69 -4.54
N LYS A 335 -17.10 -23.27 -3.49
CA LYS A 335 -16.54 -24.40 -2.73
C LYS A 335 -16.36 -25.66 -3.60
N SER A 336 -17.10 -25.83 -4.68
CA SER A 336 -17.02 -26.98 -5.59
C SER A 336 -15.68 -27.05 -6.32
N LEU A 337 -15.01 -25.90 -6.53
CA LEU A 337 -13.70 -25.81 -7.15
C LEU A 337 -12.58 -25.66 -6.09
N PHE A 338 -11.39 -26.18 -6.34
CA PHE A 338 -10.23 -25.84 -5.55
C PHE A 338 -9.76 -24.42 -5.88
N LEU A 339 -9.81 -23.52 -4.90
CA LEU A 339 -9.40 -22.12 -4.98
C LEU A 339 -8.34 -21.82 -3.91
N GLU A 340 -7.41 -20.94 -4.21
CA GLU A 340 -6.39 -20.47 -3.25
C GLU A 340 -6.87 -19.28 -2.43
N VAL A 341 -7.46 -18.28 -3.09
CA VAL A 341 -7.95 -17.04 -2.45
C VAL A 341 -9.29 -16.61 -3.06
N ILE A 342 -10.16 -16.11 -2.21
CA ILE A 342 -11.38 -15.38 -2.59
C ILE A 342 -11.29 -13.98 -1.99
N ILE A 343 -11.48 -12.93 -2.79
CA ILE A 343 -11.52 -11.54 -2.33
C ILE A 343 -12.84 -10.87 -2.70
N ALA A 344 -13.46 -10.24 -1.72
CA ALA A 344 -14.75 -9.55 -1.85
C ALA A 344 -14.76 -8.26 -1.01
N PRO A 345 -15.62 -7.26 -1.32
CA PRO A 345 -15.77 -6.08 -0.46
C PRO A 345 -16.33 -6.41 0.92
N SER A 346 -17.17 -7.42 1.03
CA SER A 346 -17.72 -7.93 2.30
C SER A 346 -18.04 -9.42 2.19
N VAL A 347 -18.16 -10.08 3.34
CA VAL A 347 -18.39 -11.53 3.43
C VAL A 347 -19.43 -11.80 4.51
N ASN A 348 -20.47 -12.54 4.17
CA ASN A 348 -21.49 -12.96 5.14
C ASN A 348 -20.93 -14.05 6.07
N GLN A 349 -21.42 -14.07 7.31
CA GLN A 349 -21.01 -15.06 8.30
C GLN A 349 -21.36 -16.49 7.89
N ASP A 350 -22.53 -16.70 7.26
CA ASP A 350 -22.97 -17.99 6.75
C ASP A 350 -22.08 -18.48 5.58
N ALA A 351 -21.52 -17.56 4.77
CA ALA A 351 -20.54 -17.92 3.75
C ALA A 351 -19.23 -18.41 4.38
N LEU A 352 -18.76 -17.81 5.47
CA LEU A 352 -17.59 -18.27 6.22
C LEU A 352 -17.82 -19.67 6.81
N GLU A 353 -19.02 -19.95 7.34
CA GLU A 353 -19.37 -21.27 7.86
C GLU A 353 -19.23 -22.38 6.78
N ILE A 354 -19.62 -22.11 5.54
CA ILE A 354 -19.48 -23.03 4.41
C ILE A 354 -18.00 -23.37 4.14
N PHE A 355 -17.09 -22.40 4.29
CA PHE A 355 -15.68 -22.61 4.04
C PHE A 355 -14.92 -23.25 5.20
N LYS A 356 -15.51 -23.45 6.37
CA LYS A 356 -14.88 -24.23 7.47
C LYS A 356 -14.43 -25.62 7.04
N GLU A 357 -15.10 -26.23 6.07
CA GLU A 357 -14.70 -27.52 5.50
C GLU A 357 -13.51 -27.42 4.52
N LYS A 358 -13.10 -26.21 4.14
CA LYS A 358 -11.98 -25.93 3.25
C LYS A 358 -10.94 -25.03 3.94
N PRO A 359 -10.28 -25.49 5.03
CA PRO A 359 -9.45 -24.64 5.91
C PRO A 359 -8.24 -24.01 5.21
N ASN A 360 -7.93 -24.41 4.00
CA ASN A 360 -6.80 -23.89 3.24
C ASN A 360 -7.16 -22.67 2.36
N VAL A 361 -8.44 -22.45 2.04
CA VAL A 361 -8.89 -21.34 1.20
C VAL A 361 -8.82 -20.04 2.00
N ARG A 362 -8.13 -19.02 1.47
CA ARG A 362 -8.05 -17.70 2.11
C ARG A 362 -9.22 -16.87 1.64
N ILE A 363 -9.92 -16.22 2.58
CA ILE A 363 -11.02 -15.31 2.27
C ILE A 363 -10.65 -13.92 2.79
N LEU A 364 -10.61 -12.95 1.88
CA LEU A 364 -10.23 -11.57 2.14
C LEU A 364 -11.45 -10.65 1.99
N SER A 365 -11.60 -9.74 2.95
CA SER A 365 -12.53 -8.61 2.84
C SER A 365 -11.76 -7.34 2.57
N SER A 366 -12.01 -6.68 1.43
CA SER A 366 -11.39 -5.40 1.08
C SER A 366 -12.11 -4.20 1.66
N THR A 367 -13.27 -4.41 2.31
CA THR A 367 -14.17 -3.40 2.88
C THR A 367 -14.91 -2.53 1.87
N SER A 368 -14.35 -2.25 0.72
CA SER A 368 -15.00 -1.57 -0.41
C SER A 368 -14.24 -1.80 -1.73
N ILE A 369 -14.78 -1.28 -2.81
CA ILE A 369 -14.19 -1.31 -4.16
C ILE A 369 -13.76 0.10 -4.54
N PRO A 370 -12.47 0.38 -4.78
CA PRO A 370 -11.98 1.68 -5.21
C PRO A 370 -12.38 1.99 -6.65
N LYS A 371 -12.34 3.28 -7.01
CA LYS A 371 -12.58 3.68 -8.40
C LYS A 371 -11.36 3.32 -9.27
N PRO A 372 -11.56 2.78 -10.48
CA PRO A 372 -10.44 2.49 -11.39
C PRO A 372 -9.66 3.75 -11.82
N SER A 373 -10.30 4.93 -11.77
CA SER A 373 -9.70 6.23 -12.10
C SER A 373 -8.89 6.87 -10.97
N GLU A 374 -8.72 6.21 -9.81
CA GLU A 374 -7.90 6.76 -8.73
C GLU A 374 -6.44 6.86 -9.14
N ASP A 375 -5.84 8.02 -8.83
CA ASP A 375 -4.42 8.28 -9.07
C ASP A 375 -3.52 7.40 -8.19
N GLY A 376 -2.26 7.32 -8.56
CA GLY A 376 -1.25 6.56 -7.83
C GLY A 376 -0.01 6.30 -8.67
N LEU A 377 0.96 5.65 -8.05
CA LEU A 377 2.20 5.26 -8.70
C LEU A 377 2.32 3.74 -8.80
N THR A 378 2.93 3.28 -9.87
CA THR A 378 3.39 1.91 -10.04
C THR A 378 4.92 1.92 -10.04
N ILE A 379 5.53 1.06 -9.22
CA ILE A 379 6.98 1.00 -9.02
C ILE A 379 7.46 -0.42 -9.33
N ARG A 380 8.50 -0.51 -10.14
CA ARG A 380 9.14 -1.78 -10.51
C ARG A 380 10.64 -1.70 -10.27
N SER A 381 11.19 -2.63 -9.52
CA SER A 381 12.64 -2.74 -9.34
C SER A 381 13.32 -3.22 -10.61
N ILE A 382 14.46 -2.62 -10.92
CA ILE A 382 15.41 -3.07 -11.96
C ILE A 382 16.81 -3.08 -11.36
N ALA A 383 17.76 -3.72 -12.03
CA ALA A 383 19.15 -3.71 -11.58
C ALA A 383 19.67 -2.27 -11.48
N GLY A 384 20.04 -1.85 -10.28
CA GLY A 384 20.59 -0.51 -10.02
C GLY A 384 19.56 0.63 -9.96
N GLY A 385 18.26 0.37 -10.03
CA GLY A 385 17.26 1.43 -9.99
C GLY A 385 15.81 0.97 -9.87
N MET A 386 14.89 1.92 -10.06
CA MET A 386 13.45 1.68 -10.08
C MET A 386 12.83 2.41 -11.27
N LEU A 387 11.89 1.76 -11.95
CA LEU A 387 10.98 2.40 -12.88
C LEU A 387 9.74 2.85 -12.10
N VAL A 388 9.41 4.13 -12.21
CA VAL A 388 8.24 4.73 -11.58
C VAL A 388 7.38 5.35 -12.65
N GLN A 389 6.10 5.06 -12.63
CA GLN A 389 5.12 5.64 -13.53
C GLN A 389 3.79 5.89 -12.80
N THR A 390 2.95 6.73 -13.35
CA THR A 390 1.56 6.84 -12.91
C THR A 390 0.82 5.54 -13.23
N ARG A 391 -0.19 5.22 -12.43
CA ARG A 391 -1.09 4.10 -12.72
C ARG A 391 -1.78 4.28 -14.06
N ASP A 392 -2.07 3.18 -14.74
CA ASP A 392 -2.98 3.18 -15.88
C ASP A 392 -4.44 3.27 -15.35
N ASN A 393 -4.85 4.50 -15.04
CA ASN A 393 -6.16 4.81 -14.48
C ASN A 393 -7.16 5.35 -15.52
N HIS A 394 -6.80 5.26 -16.81
CA HIS A 394 -7.67 5.73 -17.88
C HIS A 394 -8.93 4.86 -17.99
N VAL A 395 -10.08 5.52 -17.95
CA VAL A 395 -11.39 4.89 -18.17
C VAL A 395 -11.92 5.33 -19.54
N LEU A 396 -12.07 4.36 -20.44
CA LEU A 396 -12.52 4.63 -21.80
C LEU A 396 -13.97 5.10 -21.82
N ASP A 397 -14.22 6.26 -22.43
CA ASP A 397 -15.57 6.75 -22.72
C ASP A 397 -16.06 6.14 -24.03
N LYS A 398 -17.26 5.54 -24.00
CA LYS A 398 -17.96 5.02 -25.21
C LYS A 398 -18.02 6.05 -26.34
N ASN A 399 -18.21 7.33 -26.01
CA ASN A 399 -18.35 8.39 -27.00
C ASN A 399 -17.01 8.76 -27.68
N SER A 400 -15.89 8.35 -27.13
CA SER A 400 -14.56 8.58 -27.73
C SER A 400 -14.17 7.54 -28.79
N LEU A 401 -14.95 6.47 -28.94
CA LEU A 401 -14.69 5.42 -29.93
C LEU A 401 -14.82 5.93 -31.36
N LYS A 402 -13.82 5.64 -32.19
CA LYS A 402 -13.84 5.95 -33.62
C LYS A 402 -14.17 4.70 -34.42
N ILE A 403 -15.32 4.68 -35.09
CA ILE A 403 -15.67 3.62 -36.02
C ILE A 403 -14.86 3.84 -37.31
N VAL A 404 -14.03 2.87 -37.70
CA VAL A 404 -13.10 2.99 -38.82
C VAL A 404 -13.43 2.09 -40.01
N THR A 405 -14.40 1.17 -39.87
CA THR A 405 -14.87 0.26 -40.91
C THR A 405 -16.20 0.69 -41.49
N LYS A 406 -16.56 0.11 -42.69
CA LYS A 406 -17.85 0.33 -43.35
C LYS A 406 -18.99 -0.22 -42.48
N LYS A 407 -18.84 -1.45 -41.95
CA LYS A 407 -19.78 -2.02 -40.98
C LYS A 407 -19.67 -1.27 -39.65
N ARG A 408 -20.80 -0.84 -39.12
CA ARG A 408 -20.89 -0.26 -37.78
C ARG A 408 -21.20 -1.37 -36.77
N PRO A 409 -20.59 -1.34 -35.59
CA PRO A 409 -20.96 -2.28 -34.53
C PRO A 409 -22.36 -1.99 -34.00
N THR A 410 -23.08 -3.02 -33.61
CA THR A 410 -24.35 -2.93 -32.87
C THR A 410 -24.10 -2.44 -31.44
N GLU A 411 -25.17 -2.06 -30.75
CA GLU A 411 -25.09 -1.67 -29.34
C GLU A 411 -24.56 -2.81 -28.43
N ASP A 412 -24.99 -4.04 -28.70
CA ASP A 412 -24.51 -5.23 -27.99
C ASP A 412 -23.03 -5.50 -28.28
N GLU A 413 -22.60 -5.35 -29.54
CA GLU A 413 -21.17 -5.45 -29.87
C GLU A 413 -20.35 -4.36 -29.14
N ILE A 414 -20.81 -3.12 -29.07
CA ILE A 414 -20.14 -2.05 -28.34
C ILE A 414 -20.01 -2.40 -26.85
N ASN A 415 -21.06 -2.88 -26.21
CA ASN A 415 -21.03 -3.27 -24.81
C ASN A 415 -20.02 -4.40 -24.55
N ASN A 416 -20.00 -5.42 -25.41
CA ASN A 416 -19.03 -6.51 -25.34
C ASN A 416 -17.60 -6.04 -25.65
N LEU A 417 -17.39 -5.12 -26.59
CA LEU A 417 -16.08 -4.52 -26.90
C LEU A 417 -15.53 -3.74 -25.70
N LEU A 418 -16.36 -2.94 -25.04
CA LEU A 418 -15.97 -2.20 -23.84
C LEU A 418 -15.67 -3.13 -22.66
N PHE A 419 -16.43 -4.21 -22.50
CA PHE A 419 -16.14 -5.25 -21.54
C PHE A 419 -14.79 -5.91 -21.80
N ALA A 420 -14.57 -6.39 -23.04
CA ALA A 420 -13.31 -7.02 -23.44
C ALA A 420 -12.11 -6.08 -23.30
N TRP A 421 -12.29 -4.79 -23.56
CA TRP A 421 -11.28 -3.76 -23.42
C TRP A 421 -10.80 -3.59 -21.96
N LYS A 422 -11.72 -3.59 -20.99
CA LYS A 422 -11.41 -3.58 -19.57
C LYS A 422 -10.58 -4.80 -19.16
N VAL A 423 -10.92 -5.99 -19.66
CA VAL A 423 -10.15 -7.21 -19.38
C VAL A 423 -8.77 -7.14 -20.03
N ALA A 424 -8.66 -6.63 -21.28
CA ALA A 424 -7.39 -6.49 -21.98
C ALA A 424 -6.41 -5.57 -21.24
N LYS A 425 -6.89 -4.47 -20.62
CA LYS A 425 -6.10 -3.54 -19.78
C LYS A 425 -5.39 -4.26 -18.62
N HIS A 426 -5.99 -5.31 -18.07
CA HIS A 426 -5.45 -6.05 -16.93
C HIS A 426 -4.75 -7.35 -17.31
N THR A 427 -4.66 -7.67 -18.60
CA THR A 427 -4.01 -8.87 -19.14
C THR A 427 -2.59 -8.56 -19.60
N LYS A 428 -1.63 -9.44 -19.31
CA LYS A 428 -0.23 -9.25 -19.76
C LYS A 428 -0.13 -9.26 -21.29
N SER A 429 0.61 -8.28 -21.81
CA SER A 429 0.84 -8.10 -23.25
C SER A 429 1.68 -9.23 -23.87
N ASN A 430 1.45 -9.64 -25.13
CA ASN A 430 0.36 -9.18 -25.96
C ASN A 430 -0.95 -9.82 -25.50
N ALA A 431 -2.00 -9.02 -25.33
CA ALA A 431 -3.29 -9.47 -24.84
C ALA A 431 -4.37 -9.47 -25.93
N ILE A 432 -5.03 -10.61 -26.10
CA ILE A 432 -6.20 -10.80 -27.00
C ILE A 432 -7.35 -11.39 -26.20
N ILE A 433 -8.46 -10.67 -26.13
CA ILE A 433 -9.63 -11.03 -25.33
C ILE A 433 -10.84 -11.19 -26.24
N TYR A 434 -11.39 -12.38 -26.32
CA TYR A 434 -12.68 -12.62 -26.96
C TYR A 434 -13.80 -12.55 -25.92
N ALA A 435 -14.85 -11.82 -26.24
CA ALA A 435 -16.01 -11.65 -25.35
C ALA A 435 -17.35 -11.75 -26.07
N LYS A 436 -18.36 -12.25 -25.35
CA LYS A 436 -19.73 -12.37 -25.79
C LYS A 436 -20.66 -12.37 -24.59
N LYS A 437 -21.76 -11.64 -24.63
CA LYS A 437 -22.72 -11.54 -23.52
C LYS A 437 -22.08 -11.10 -22.18
N LEU A 438 -21.15 -10.15 -22.25
CA LEU A 438 -20.39 -9.62 -21.09
C LEU A 438 -19.62 -10.72 -20.32
N GLN A 439 -19.16 -11.76 -21.01
CA GLN A 439 -18.22 -12.75 -20.47
C GLN A 439 -17.06 -12.95 -21.46
N THR A 440 -15.90 -13.28 -20.96
CA THR A 440 -14.79 -13.74 -21.76
C THR A 440 -15.09 -15.13 -22.32
N VAL A 441 -14.70 -15.40 -23.56
CA VAL A 441 -14.90 -16.70 -24.22
C VAL A 441 -13.59 -17.27 -24.75
N GLY A 442 -12.51 -16.51 -24.66
CA GLY A 442 -11.15 -16.92 -24.97
C GLY A 442 -10.18 -15.82 -24.60
N ILE A 443 -9.06 -16.18 -23.97
CA ILE A 443 -8.03 -15.26 -23.50
C ILE A 443 -6.66 -15.74 -23.98
N GLY A 444 -5.93 -14.87 -24.66
CA GLY A 444 -4.52 -15.05 -24.99
C GLY A 444 -3.69 -13.95 -24.33
N ALA A 445 -2.71 -14.34 -23.52
CA ALA A 445 -1.95 -13.44 -22.67
C ALA A 445 -0.45 -13.71 -22.74
N GLY A 446 0.38 -12.66 -22.61
CA GLY A 446 1.82 -12.77 -22.35
C GLY A 446 2.65 -13.38 -23.49
N GLN A 447 2.17 -13.33 -24.72
CA GLN A 447 2.91 -13.89 -25.85
C GLN A 447 3.75 -12.82 -26.56
N MET A 448 4.88 -13.24 -27.14
CA MET A 448 5.79 -12.37 -27.88
C MET A 448 5.16 -11.84 -29.18
N SER A 449 4.24 -12.58 -29.78
CA SER A 449 3.51 -12.12 -30.96
C SER A 449 2.00 -12.07 -30.68
N ARG A 450 1.32 -11.11 -31.32
CA ARG A 450 -0.12 -10.93 -31.20
C ARG A 450 -0.91 -12.07 -31.85
N ILE A 451 -0.38 -12.59 -32.96
CA ILE A 451 -0.97 -13.75 -33.64
C ILE A 451 -0.94 -15.00 -32.74
N ASP A 452 0.10 -15.19 -31.92
CA ASP A 452 0.17 -16.35 -31.01
C ASP A 452 -0.86 -16.21 -29.89
N SER A 453 -1.02 -15.01 -29.30
CA SER A 453 -2.10 -14.75 -28.35
C SER A 453 -3.50 -15.02 -28.98
N THR A 454 -3.68 -14.60 -30.22
CA THR A 454 -4.92 -14.86 -30.97
C THR A 454 -5.19 -16.36 -31.09
N LYS A 455 -4.20 -17.14 -31.53
CA LYS A 455 -4.32 -18.61 -31.71
C LYS A 455 -4.56 -19.33 -30.38
N ILE A 456 -3.84 -18.96 -29.32
CA ILE A 456 -4.01 -19.52 -27.96
C ILE A 456 -5.44 -19.28 -27.47
N ALA A 457 -5.94 -18.05 -27.59
CA ALA A 457 -7.31 -17.74 -27.18
C ALA A 457 -8.37 -18.56 -27.94
N ILE A 458 -8.18 -18.75 -29.26
CA ILE A 458 -9.05 -19.57 -30.09
C ILE A 458 -9.01 -21.03 -29.63
N GLU A 459 -7.84 -21.59 -29.41
CA GLU A 459 -7.66 -22.97 -28.99
C GLU A 459 -8.29 -23.22 -27.60
N LYS A 460 -8.06 -22.32 -26.65
CA LYS A 460 -8.68 -22.38 -25.32
C LYS A 460 -10.21 -22.34 -25.39
N ALA A 461 -10.76 -21.47 -26.21
CA ALA A 461 -12.20 -21.38 -26.40
C ALA A 461 -12.81 -22.67 -27.02
N LYS A 462 -12.08 -23.33 -27.93
CA LYS A 462 -12.50 -24.64 -28.47
C LYS A 462 -12.49 -25.71 -27.39
N GLN A 463 -11.43 -25.77 -26.59
CA GLN A 463 -11.34 -26.75 -25.51
C GLN A 463 -12.45 -26.55 -24.46
N SER A 464 -12.75 -25.31 -24.11
CA SER A 464 -13.83 -24.99 -23.17
C SER A 464 -15.21 -25.31 -23.71
N ALA A 465 -15.45 -25.12 -25.03
CA ALA A 465 -16.69 -25.51 -25.68
C ALA A 465 -16.88 -27.03 -25.63
N LEU A 466 -15.81 -27.81 -25.86
CA LEU A 466 -15.88 -29.28 -25.75
C LEU A 466 -16.22 -29.74 -24.33
N ILE A 467 -15.59 -29.12 -23.30
CA ILE A 467 -15.89 -29.44 -21.89
C ILE A 467 -17.36 -29.12 -21.56
N ALA A 468 -17.87 -28.02 -22.11
CA ALA A 468 -19.25 -27.58 -21.90
C ALA A 468 -20.28 -28.32 -22.80
N ASN A 469 -19.84 -29.29 -23.60
CA ASN A 469 -20.68 -30.03 -24.60
C ASN A 469 -21.42 -29.09 -25.54
N LEU A 470 -20.77 -28.01 -26.02
CA LEU A 470 -21.33 -27.10 -27.00
C LEU A 470 -20.96 -27.56 -28.42
N GLU A 471 -21.91 -27.44 -29.36
CA GLU A 471 -21.72 -27.81 -30.77
C GLU A 471 -20.73 -26.89 -31.48
N ASP A 472 -20.75 -25.59 -31.14
CA ASP A 472 -19.91 -24.55 -31.74
C ASP A 472 -18.90 -23.99 -30.75
N SER A 473 -17.77 -23.47 -31.26
CA SER A 473 -16.84 -22.68 -30.47
C SER A 473 -17.52 -21.45 -29.84
N MET A 474 -17.20 -21.16 -28.60
CA MET A 474 -17.74 -19.99 -27.89
C MET A 474 -17.39 -18.66 -28.58
N ILE A 475 -16.35 -18.62 -29.43
CA ILE A 475 -15.93 -17.42 -30.19
C ILE A 475 -16.90 -17.05 -31.29
N LYS A 476 -17.65 -17.99 -31.83
CA LYS A 476 -18.63 -17.71 -32.91
C LYS A 476 -19.62 -16.62 -32.47
N ASN A 477 -19.71 -15.55 -33.27
CA ASN A 477 -20.48 -14.32 -32.96
C ASN A 477 -20.01 -13.59 -31.68
N SER A 478 -18.73 -13.66 -31.35
CA SER A 478 -18.11 -12.85 -30.30
C SER A 478 -17.48 -11.57 -30.86
N VAL A 479 -16.97 -10.73 -29.95
CA VAL A 479 -16.11 -9.59 -30.30
C VAL A 479 -14.69 -9.86 -29.78
N VAL A 480 -13.70 -9.11 -30.29
CA VAL A 480 -12.31 -9.22 -29.83
C VAL A 480 -11.71 -7.86 -29.45
N ALA A 481 -10.99 -7.82 -28.35
CA ALA A 481 -10.16 -6.69 -27.94
C ALA A 481 -8.68 -7.04 -28.03
N SER A 482 -7.88 -6.07 -28.47
CA SER A 482 -6.42 -6.14 -28.49
C SER A 482 -5.85 -4.95 -27.71
N ASP A 483 -4.97 -5.18 -26.74
CA ASP A 483 -4.36 -4.19 -25.86
C ASP A 483 -3.53 -3.10 -26.60
N ALA A 484 -3.08 -3.42 -27.81
CA ALA A 484 -2.40 -2.51 -28.73
C ALA A 484 -2.86 -2.76 -30.18
N PHE A 485 -2.33 -1.96 -31.13
CA PHE A 485 -2.69 -2.11 -32.54
C PHE A 485 -2.23 -3.45 -33.15
N PHE A 486 -2.95 -3.93 -34.16
CA PHE A 486 -2.49 -5.05 -34.99
C PHE A 486 -1.38 -4.56 -35.92
N PRO A 487 -0.14 -5.08 -35.82
CA PRO A 487 0.95 -4.64 -36.70
C PRO A 487 0.80 -5.15 -38.13
N PHE A 488 0.04 -6.24 -38.33
CA PHE A 488 -0.31 -6.90 -39.59
C PHE A 488 -1.74 -7.37 -39.53
N ALA A 489 -2.33 -7.64 -40.67
CA ALA A 489 -3.71 -8.15 -40.75
C ALA A 489 -3.88 -9.63 -40.32
N ASP A 490 -2.80 -10.37 -40.13
CA ASP A 490 -2.80 -11.82 -39.82
C ASP A 490 -3.59 -12.16 -38.54
N GLY A 491 -3.36 -11.41 -37.45
CA GLY A 491 -4.10 -11.61 -36.20
C GLY A 491 -5.58 -11.30 -36.34
N LEU A 492 -5.95 -10.24 -37.07
CA LEU A 492 -7.33 -9.92 -37.39
C LEU A 492 -7.97 -11.00 -38.26
N ILE A 493 -7.25 -11.49 -39.28
CA ILE A 493 -7.74 -12.55 -40.20
C ILE A 493 -8.03 -13.83 -39.41
N ALA A 494 -7.11 -14.25 -38.53
CA ALA A 494 -7.33 -15.42 -37.69
C ALA A 494 -8.54 -15.25 -36.74
N ALA A 495 -8.75 -14.06 -36.20
CA ALA A 495 -9.92 -13.74 -35.36
C ALA A 495 -11.23 -13.80 -36.22
N ALA A 496 -11.20 -13.28 -37.44
CA ALA A 496 -12.32 -13.32 -38.38
C ALA A 496 -12.71 -14.76 -38.74
N GLU A 497 -11.72 -15.60 -39.05
CA GLU A 497 -11.91 -17.02 -39.35
C GLU A 497 -12.48 -17.81 -38.16
N ALA A 498 -12.18 -17.38 -36.94
CA ALA A 498 -12.76 -17.92 -35.71
C ALA A 498 -14.22 -17.46 -35.48
N GLY A 499 -14.72 -16.48 -36.24
CA GLY A 499 -16.11 -16.05 -36.26
C GLY A 499 -16.43 -14.81 -35.43
N VAL A 500 -15.47 -13.90 -35.22
CA VAL A 500 -15.76 -12.61 -34.57
C VAL A 500 -16.54 -11.69 -35.49
N THR A 501 -17.31 -10.79 -34.92
CA THR A 501 -18.16 -9.84 -35.66
C THR A 501 -17.70 -8.38 -35.47
N ALA A 502 -16.94 -8.09 -34.43
CA ALA A 502 -16.41 -6.75 -34.15
C ALA A 502 -15.07 -6.77 -33.40
N VAL A 503 -14.28 -5.71 -33.57
CA VAL A 503 -12.92 -5.55 -33.02
C VAL A 503 -12.78 -4.20 -32.36
N ILE A 504 -12.09 -4.15 -31.19
CA ILE A 504 -11.60 -2.94 -30.54
C ILE A 504 -10.09 -2.99 -30.40
N GLN A 505 -9.41 -1.92 -30.80
CA GLN A 505 -7.96 -1.73 -30.69
C GLN A 505 -7.62 -0.23 -30.64
N PRO A 506 -6.38 0.16 -30.26
CA PRO A 506 -5.99 1.57 -30.23
C PRO A 506 -5.93 2.25 -31.62
N GLY A 507 -5.52 1.52 -32.66
CA GLY A 507 -5.05 2.14 -33.91
C GLY A 507 -3.67 2.80 -33.75
N GLY A 508 -3.22 3.53 -34.76
CA GLY A 508 -1.93 4.24 -34.77
C GLY A 508 -0.77 3.44 -35.40
N SER A 509 -1.06 2.33 -36.07
CA SER A 509 -0.09 1.60 -36.88
C SER A 509 0.06 2.25 -38.26
N ILE A 510 1.27 2.23 -38.83
CA ILE A 510 1.51 2.58 -40.24
C ILE A 510 0.65 1.72 -41.17
N ARG A 511 0.28 0.52 -40.73
CA ARG A 511 -0.53 -0.45 -41.49
C ARG A 511 -2.02 -0.45 -41.13
N ASP A 512 -2.51 0.54 -40.41
CA ASP A 512 -3.94 0.61 -40.06
C ASP A 512 -4.86 0.48 -41.29
N LYS A 513 -4.47 1.09 -42.42
CA LYS A 513 -5.25 0.98 -43.67
C LYS A 513 -5.40 -0.47 -44.14
N GLU A 514 -4.31 -1.27 -44.12
CA GLU A 514 -4.31 -2.70 -44.47
C GLU A 514 -5.23 -3.51 -43.54
N VAL A 515 -5.14 -3.22 -42.23
CA VAL A 515 -5.93 -3.91 -41.21
C VAL A 515 -7.42 -3.56 -41.34
N ILE A 516 -7.75 -2.28 -41.61
CA ILE A 516 -9.12 -1.81 -41.84
C ILE A 516 -9.71 -2.43 -43.12
N GLU A 517 -8.93 -2.49 -44.22
CA GLU A 517 -9.36 -3.16 -45.48
C GLU A 517 -9.65 -4.63 -45.24
N ALA A 518 -8.76 -5.36 -44.55
CA ALA A 518 -8.98 -6.77 -44.20
C ALA A 518 -10.24 -6.99 -43.33
N ALA A 519 -10.59 -6.06 -42.46
CA ALA A 519 -11.83 -6.08 -41.66
C ALA A 519 -13.06 -5.83 -42.55
N ASN A 520 -13.00 -4.86 -43.47
CA ASN A 520 -14.08 -4.55 -44.40
C ASN A 520 -14.39 -5.71 -45.33
N ASP A 521 -13.35 -6.38 -45.87
CA ASP A 521 -13.49 -7.54 -46.77
C ASP A 521 -14.17 -8.72 -46.08
N ARG A 522 -14.09 -8.80 -44.73
CA ARG A 522 -14.71 -9.85 -43.92
C ARG A 522 -16.00 -9.42 -43.23
N ASN A 523 -16.49 -8.22 -43.57
CA ASN A 523 -17.70 -7.65 -42.97
C ASN A 523 -17.63 -7.57 -41.42
N ILE A 524 -16.44 -7.18 -40.86
CA ILE A 524 -16.20 -7.02 -39.43
C ILE A 524 -16.27 -5.54 -39.11
N ALA A 525 -16.94 -5.17 -38.00
CA ALA A 525 -16.90 -3.82 -37.44
C ALA A 525 -15.60 -3.59 -36.67
N MET A 526 -14.98 -2.42 -36.79
CA MET A 526 -13.78 -2.07 -36.03
C MET A 526 -13.91 -0.68 -35.43
N VAL A 527 -13.52 -0.58 -34.15
CA VAL A 527 -13.43 0.68 -33.44
C VAL A 527 -12.02 0.91 -32.90
N PHE A 528 -11.57 2.18 -32.96
CA PHE A 528 -10.31 2.62 -32.39
C PHE A 528 -10.55 3.40 -31.09
N THR A 529 -9.69 3.12 -30.08
CA THR A 529 -9.69 3.81 -28.79
C THR A 529 -8.71 4.98 -28.73
N SER A 530 -7.71 5.01 -29.62
CA SER A 530 -6.56 5.93 -29.59
C SER A 530 -5.67 5.84 -28.32
N ILE A 531 -5.93 4.86 -27.46
CA ILE A 531 -5.21 4.61 -26.21
C ILE A 531 -4.85 3.12 -26.16
N ARG A 532 -3.62 2.78 -25.79
CA ARG A 532 -3.17 1.40 -25.58
C ARG A 532 -3.01 1.10 -24.08
N HIS A 533 -3.09 -0.18 -23.72
CA HIS A 533 -2.94 -0.66 -22.36
C HIS A 533 -1.88 -1.77 -22.27
N PHE A 534 -0.59 -1.42 -22.43
CA PHE A 534 0.47 -2.40 -22.22
C PHE A 534 0.63 -2.73 -20.74
N LYS A 535 0.71 -4.03 -20.42
CA LYS A 535 1.00 -4.54 -19.06
C LYS A 535 2.07 -5.65 -19.17
N HIS A 536 3.21 -5.47 -18.52
CA HIS A 536 4.32 -6.42 -18.53
C HIS A 536 4.59 -7.06 -17.18
#